data_67b424e1626fcddda29aea2deb2ce1f0
#
_entry.id   67b424e1626fcddda29aea2deb2ce1f0
#
_cell.length_a   1.000
_cell.length_b   1.000
_cell.length_c   1.000
_cell.angle_alpha   90.00
_cell.angle_beta   90.00
_cell.angle_gamma   90.00
#
_symmetry.space_group_name_H-M   'P 1'
#
loop_
_entity.id
_entity.type
_entity.pdbx_description
1 polymer ?
#
loop_
_entity_poly.entity_id
_entity_poly.type
_entity_poly.pdbx_seq_one_letter_code
_entity_poly.pdbx_strand_id
1 'polypeptide(L)'
;MDEKKSVKPEKKVSSAELKKQIEDLTQEVADYKDRWTRNVAEFDNYKKRNAKLWQEAYTDGTFDAVKKLLPIGDSLDRAVTMGLDPKTEEGIKGLIKKFNEALASLGIEEINPVGKPFDFNEAEAIMQVEKGEGDESDCVKQVFEKGYRTKDKV
;
A
#
# COMPACT_ATOMS: atom_id res chain seq x y z
N MET A 1 37.44 -24.12 -69.94
CA MET A 1 36.54 -25.03 -69.23
C MET A 1 35.51 -24.14 -68.55
N ASP A 2 34.37 -23.93 -69.24
CA ASP A 2 33.29 -23.04 -68.76
C ASP A 2 32.28 -23.88 -67.98
N GLU A 3 32.22 -23.66 -66.66
CA GLU A 3 31.14 -24.20 -65.82
C GLU A 3 29.88 -23.33 -65.98
N LYS A 4 28.99 -23.83 -66.82
CA LYS A 4 27.60 -23.29 -66.87
C LYS A 4 26.88 -23.66 -65.59
N LYS A 5 26.73 -22.69 -64.62
CA LYS A 5 25.77 -22.78 -63.55
C LYS A 5 24.37 -22.86 -64.16
N SER A 6 23.71 -23.99 -64.01
CA SER A 6 22.33 -24.20 -64.39
C SER A 6 21.45 -23.45 -63.39
N VAL A 7 20.88 -22.29 -63.76
CA VAL A 7 19.83 -21.61 -63.07
C VAL A 7 18.56 -22.47 -63.18
N LYS A 8 18.09 -23.02 -62.06
CA LYS A 8 16.80 -23.72 -62.00
C LYS A 8 15.70 -22.73 -62.38
N PRO A 9 14.74 -23.12 -63.23
CA PRO A 9 13.65 -22.23 -63.58
C PRO A 9 12.79 -21.94 -62.35
N GLU A 10 12.64 -20.64 -62.02
CA GLU A 10 11.69 -20.17 -61.01
C GLU A 10 10.28 -20.62 -61.43
N LYS A 11 9.59 -21.37 -60.53
CA LYS A 11 8.19 -21.71 -60.72
C LYS A 11 7.39 -20.44 -60.78
N LYS A 12 6.81 -20.09 -61.94
CA LYS A 12 5.86 -18.97 -62.08
C LYS A 12 4.63 -19.30 -61.22
N VAL A 13 4.56 -18.63 -60.06
CA VAL A 13 3.40 -18.73 -59.17
C VAL A 13 2.18 -18.15 -59.91
N SER A 14 1.08 -18.90 -59.92
CA SER A 14 -0.14 -18.49 -60.58
C SER A 14 -0.74 -17.22 -59.90
N SER A 15 -1.32 -16.32 -60.69
CA SER A 15 -2.01 -15.13 -60.15
C SER A 15 -3.13 -15.48 -59.14
N ALA A 16 -3.74 -16.67 -59.29
CA ALA A 16 -4.73 -17.20 -58.36
C ALA A 16 -4.12 -17.63 -57.02
N GLU A 17 -2.94 -18.24 -57.03
CA GLU A 17 -2.19 -18.63 -55.82
C GLU A 17 -1.71 -17.41 -55.05
N LEU A 18 -1.22 -16.36 -55.77
CA LEU A 18 -0.82 -15.10 -55.13
C LEU A 18 -2.00 -14.40 -54.45
N LYS A 19 -3.16 -14.36 -55.10
CA LYS A 19 -4.38 -13.77 -54.48
C LYS A 19 -4.78 -14.50 -53.21
N LYS A 20 -4.76 -15.83 -53.21
CA LYS A 20 -5.06 -16.66 -52.06
C LYS A 20 -4.08 -16.40 -50.91
N GLN A 21 -2.75 -16.34 -51.22
CA GLN A 21 -1.74 -16.01 -50.20
C GLN A 21 -1.94 -14.62 -49.58
N ILE A 22 -2.34 -13.62 -50.40
CA ILE A 22 -2.64 -12.27 -49.89
C ILE A 22 -3.87 -12.31 -48.95
N GLU A 23 -4.90 -13.06 -49.32
CA GLU A 23 -6.10 -13.21 -48.51
C GLU A 23 -5.78 -13.90 -47.14
N ASP A 24 -5.05 -15.04 -47.20
CA ASP A 24 -4.61 -15.77 -46.01
C ASP A 24 -3.73 -14.89 -45.11
N LEU A 25 -2.76 -14.19 -45.64
CA LEU A 25 -1.87 -13.28 -44.89
C LEU A 25 -2.66 -12.08 -44.33
N THR A 26 -3.63 -11.56 -45.05
CA THR A 26 -4.49 -10.47 -44.58
C THR A 26 -5.30 -10.89 -43.37
N GLN A 27 -5.83 -12.14 -43.41
CA GLN A 27 -6.56 -12.72 -42.29
C GLN A 27 -5.64 -12.93 -41.07
N GLU A 28 -4.46 -13.50 -41.27
CA GLU A 28 -3.46 -13.67 -40.19
C GLU A 28 -3.08 -12.34 -39.54
N VAL A 29 -2.85 -11.30 -40.36
CA VAL A 29 -2.55 -9.95 -39.83
C VAL A 29 -3.72 -9.38 -39.03
N ALA A 30 -4.95 -9.62 -39.46
CA ALA A 30 -6.13 -9.20 -38.70
C ALA A 30 -6.20 -9.92 -37.34
N ASP A 31 -6.00 -11.23 -37.33
CA ASP A 31 -5.99 -12.06 -36.12
C ASP A 31 -4.85 -11.64 -35.15
N TYR A 32 -3.65 -11.38 -35.67
CA TYR A 32 -2.54 -10.90 -34.85
C TYR A 32 -2.81 -9.51 -34.26
N LYS A 33 -3.40 -8.61 -35.03
CA LYS A 33 -3.81 -7.28 -34.52
C LYS A 33 -4.81 -7.38 -33.39
N ASP A 34 -5.78 -8.26 -33.53
CA ASP A 34 -6.83 -8.47 -32.51
C ASP A 34 -6.22 -9.05 -31.22
N ARG A 35 -5.38 -10.08 -31.35
CA ARG A 35 -4.64 -10.66 -30.22
C ARG A 35 -3.73 -9.63 -29.55
N TRP A 36 -3.00 -8.85 -30.34
CA TRP A 36 -2.12 -7.81 -29.83
C TRP A 36 -2.89 -6.76 -29.06
N THR A 37 -3.99 -6.26 -29.62
CA THR A 37 -4.84 -5.26 -28.96
C THR A 37 -5.38 -5.77 -27.62
N ARG A 38 -5.84 -7.03 -27.58
CA ARG A 38 -6.28 -7.68 -26.34
C ARG A 38 -5.16 -7.79 -25.32
N ASN A 39 -3.98 -8.27 -25.73
CA ASN A 39 -2.83 -8.39 -24.85
C ASN A 39 -2.38 -7.04 -24.27
N VAL A 40 -2.41 -5.97 -25.06
CA VAL A 40 -2.09 -4.62 -24.56
C VAL A 40 -3.09 -4.19 -23.50
N ALA A 41 -4.39 -4.40 -23.73
CA ALA A 41 -5.41 -4.07 -22.76
C ALA A 41 -5.29 -4.90 -21.46
N GLU A 42 -5.02 -6.19 -21.57
CA GLU A 42 -4.78 -7.07 -20.42
C GLU A 42 -3.52 -6.66 -19.64
N PHE A 43 -2.45 -6.29 -20.36
CA PHE A 43 -1.22 -5.82 -19.73
C PHE A 43 -1.41 -4.48 -18.99
N ASP A 44 -2.20 -3.56 -19.54
CA ASP A 44 -2.51 -2.31 -18.86
C ASP A 44 -3.36 -2.53 -17.61
N ASN A 45 -4.33 -3.44 -17.67
CA ASN A 45 -5.10 -3.85 -16.50
C ASN A 45 -4.23 -4.53 -15.45
N TYR A 46 -3.30 -5.39 -15.88
CA TYR A 46 -2.32 -6.02 -15.01
C TYR A 46 -1.44 -4.98 -14.30
N LYS A 47 -0.88 -4.01 -15.03
CA LYS A 47 -0.05 -2.94 -14.45
C LYS A 47 -0.81 -2.15 -13.38
N LYS A 48 -2.06 -1.75 -13.67
CA LYS A 48 -2.91 -1.01 -12.71
C LYS A 48 -3.17 -1.82 -11.45
N ARG A 49 -3.55 -3.09 -11.62
CA ARG A 49 -3.79 -3.99 -10.47
C ARG A 49 -2.53 -4.24 -9.67
N ASN A 50 -1.40 -4.46 -10.34
CA ASN A 50 -0.14 -4.73 -9.67
C ASN A 50 0.37 -3.52 -8.89
N ALA A 51 0.24 -2.31 -9.44
CA ALA A 51 0.58 -1.07 -8.74
C ALA A 51 -0.24 -0.89 -7.44
N LYS A 52 -1.54 -1.23 -7.49
CA LYS A 52 -2.41 -1.20 -6.31
C LYS A 52 -1.98 -2.23 -5.26
N LEU A 53 -1.72 -3.46 -5.69
CA LEU A 53 -1.24 -4.53 -4.79
C LEU A 53 0.09 -4.19 -4.11
N TRP A 54 1.01 -3.57 -4.84
CA TRP A 54 2.27 -3.10 -4.27
C TRP A 54 2.06 -2.02 -3.20
N GLN A 55 1.18 -1.08 -3.46
CA GLN A 55 0.86 -0.03 -2.50
C GLN A 55 0.22 -0.61 -1.24
N GLU A 56 -0.74 -1.52 -1.39
CA GLU A 56 -1.39 -2.21 -0.28
C GLU A 56 -0.37 -3.03 0.54
N ALA A 57 0.46 -3.83 -0.13
CA ALA A 57 1.48 -4.64 0.53
C ALA A 57 2.52 -3.78 1.28
N TYR A 58 2.92 -2.64 0.71
CA TYR A 58 3.81 -1.69 1.39
C TYR A 58 3.16 -1.11 2.65
N THR A 59 1.92 -0.67 2.55
CA THR A 59 1.16 -0.12 3.68
C THR A 59 0.99 -1.16 4.78
N ASP A 60 0.60 -2.38 4.42
CA ASP A 60 0.41 -3.48 5.36
C ASP A 60 1.74 -3.87 6.04
N GLY A 61 2.81 -4.00 5.28
CA GLY A 61 4.14 -4.28 5.83
C GLY A 61 4.65 -3.21 6.77
N THR A 62 4.41 -1.93 6.45
CA THR A 62 4.74 -0.81 7.31
C THR A 62 3.93 -0.85 8.61
N PHE A 63 2.62 -1.09 8.51
CA PHE A 63 1.73 -1.21 9.66
C PHE A 63 2.18 -2.34 10.59
N ASP A 64 2.45 -3.52 10.05
CA ASP A 64 2.90 -4.68 10.83
C ASP A 64 4.26 -4.44 11.52
N ALA A 65 5.17 -3.75 10.84
CA ALA A 65 6.46 -3.39 11.42
C ALA A 65 6.29 -2.40 12.58
N VAL A 66 5.49 -1.35 12.38
CA VAL A 66 5.23 -0.34 13.40
C VAL A 66 4.52 -0.94 14.60
N LYS A 67 3.50 -1.79 14.40
CA LYS A 67 2.80 -2.48 15.48
C LYS A 67 3.76 -3.21 16.44
N LYS A 68 4.87 -3.75 15.93
CA LYS A 68 5.90 -4.38 16.75
C LYS A 68 6.79 -3.39 17.50
N LEU A 69 6.82 -2.12 17.08
CA LEU A 69 7.61 -1.06 17.70
C LEU A 69 6.79 -0.25 18.72
N LEU A 70 5.47 -0.27 18.67
CA LEU A 70 4.60 0.47 19.61
C LEU A 70 4.90 0.20 21.08
N PRO A 71 5.19 -1.05 21.53
CA PRO A 71 5.55 -1.32 22.92
C PRO A 71 6.78 -0.57 23.41
N ILE A 72 7.66 -0.13 22.50
CA ILE A 72 8.81 0.73 22.85
C ILE A 72 8.31 2.13 23.21
N GLY A 73 7.38 2.68 22.42
CA GLY A 73 6.72 3.96 22.70
C GLY A 73 6.02 3.94 24.07
N ASP A 74 5.23 2.90 24.34
CA ASP A 74 4.53 2.73 25.62
C ASP A 74 5.52 2.63 26.79
N SER A 75 6.67 2.00 26.58
CA SER A 75 7.72 1.90 27.59
C SER A 75 8.37 3.26 27.89
N LEU A 76 8.55 4.10 26.85
CA LEU A 76 9.05 5.47 27.03
C LEU A 76 8.05 6.34 27.78
N ASP A 77 6.75 6.26 27.43
CA ASP A 77 5.70 6.99 28.14
C ASP A 77 5.61 6.59 29.61
N ARG A 78 5.71 5.29 29.87
CA ARG A 78 5.72 4.76 31.25
C ARG A 78 6.94 5.24 32.04
N ALA A 79 8.11 5.34 31.39
CA ALA A 79 9.33 5.82 32.04
C ALA A 79 9.15 7.28 32.55
N VAL A 80 8.45 8.14 31.82
CA VAL A 80 8.18 9.53 32.25
C VAL A 80 7.33 9.55 33.52
N THR A 81 6.40 8.60 33.71
CA THR A 81 5.52 8.56 34.89
C THR A 81 6.20 8.01 36.16
N MET A 82 7.42 7.48 36.05
CA MET A 82 8.14 6.89 37.19
C MET A 82 8.81 7.92 38.14
N GLY A 83 8.63 9.22 37.90
CA GLY A 83 9.15 10.27 38.79
C GLY A 83 10.67 10.42 38.68
N LEU A 84 11.17 10.56 37.46
CA LEU A 84 12.57 10.76 37.15
C LEU A 84 13.04 12.17 37.54
N ASP A 85 14.37 12.35 37.61
CA ASP A 85 14.93 13.68 37.74
C ASP A 85 14.62 14.54 36.48
N PRO A 86 14.48 15.87 36.62
CA PRO A 86 14.00 16.74 35.54
C PRO A 86 14.83 16.66 34.26
N LYS A 87 16.15 16.42 34.35
CA LYS A 87 17.02 16.34 33.19
C LYS A 87 16.84 15.04 32.41
N THR A 88 16.67 13.94 33.11
CA THR A 88 16.38 12.62 32.51
C THR A 88 14.99 12.62 31.90
N GLU A 89 14.00 13.21 32.57
CA GLU A 89 12.63 13.36 32.06
C GLU A 89 12.60 14.15 30.74
N GLU A 90 13.32 15.29 30.68
CA GLU A 90 13.44 16.07 29.45
C GLU A 90 14.09 15.26 28.31
N GLY A 91 15.12 14.48 28.61
CA GLY A 91 15.76 13.58 27.64
C GLY A 91 14.79 12.54 27.07
N ILE A 92 13.97 11.90 27.92
CA ILE A 92 12.98 10.89 27.50
C ILE A 92 11.85 11.55 26.69
N LYS A 93 11.35 12.71 27.09
CA LYS A 93 10.38 13.49 26.32
C LYS A 93 10.91 13.83 24.92
N GLY A 94 12.20 14.14 24.81
CA GLY A 94 12.86 14.32 23.51
C GLY A 94 12.89 13.06 22.65
N LEU A 95 13.05 11.88 23.25
CA LEU A 95 12.98 10.58 22.53
C LEU A 95 11.56 10.28 22.08
N ILE A 96 10.55 10.50 22.92
CA ILE A 96 9.12 10.32 22.57
C ILE A 96 8.76 11.22 21.39
N LYS A 97 9.18 12.48 21.41
CA LYS A 97 8.94 13.40 20.31
C LYS A 97 9.53 12.88 19.00
N LYS A 98 10.79 12.41 19.01
CA LYS A 98 11.45 11.83 17.82
C LYS A 98 10.75 10.55 17.35
N PHE A 99 10.29 9.73 18.26
CA PHE A 99 9.53 8.52 17.94
C PHE A 99 8.23 8.86 17.21
N ASN A 100 7.47 9.82 17.74
CA ASN A 100 6.22 10.29 17.12
C ASN A 100 6.47 10.97 15.76
N GLU A 101 7.54 11.75 15.62
CA GLU A 101 7.96 12.31 14.32
C GLU A 101 8.29 11.23 13.30
N ALA A 102 8.94 10.13 13.71
CA ALA A 102 9.24 8.99 12.87
C ALA A 102 7.95 8.27 12.43
N LEU A 103 7.00 8.04 13.34
CA LEU A 103 5.69 7.47 13.02
C LEU A 103 4.92 8.36 12.03
N ALA A 104 4.89 9.67 12.26
CA ALA A 104 4.25 10.63 11.36
C ALA A 104 4.86 10.61 9.95
N SER A 105 6.18 10.44 9.83
CA SER A 105 6.86 10.32 8.53
C SER A 105 6.45 9.06 7.74
N LEU A 106 5.97 8.02 8.43
CA LEU A 106 5.41 6.80 7.86
C LEU A 106 3.90 6.90 7.60
N GLY A 107 3.29 8.05 7.86
CA GLY A 107 1.86 8.29 7.70
C GLY A 107 1.01 7.67 8.82
N ILE A 108 1.61 7.47 9.99
CA ILE A 108 0.95 6.93 11.18
C ILE A 108 0.73 8.08 12.17
N GLU A 109 -0.50 8.24 12.64
CA GLU A 109 -0.91 9.29 13.57
C GLU A 109 -1.39 8.67 14.89
N GLU A 110 -1.01 9.28 16.01
CA GLU A 110 -1.53 8.93 17.32
C GLU A 110 -2.98 9.39 17.45
N ILE A 111 -3.84 8.50 17.96
CA ILE A 111 -5.23 8.81 18.27
C ILE A 111 -5.28 9.32 19.71
N ASN A 112 -5.65 10.57 19.89
CA ASN A 112 -5.89 11.14 21.22
C ASN A 112 -7.39 11.44 21.41
N PRO A 113 -8.16 10.51 22.00
CA PRO A 113 -9.59 10.66 22.21
C PRO A 113 -9.95 11.34 23.54
N VAL A 114 -9.00 11.66 24.41
CA VAL A 114 -9.30 12.26 25.74
C VAL A 114 -10.14 13.52 25.58
N GLY A 115 -11.27 13.59 26.30
CA GLY A 115 -12.22 14.71 26.27
C GLY A 115 -13.09 14.75 25.01
N LYS A 116 -13.01 13.76 24.11
CA LYS A 116 -13.86 13.64 22.93
C LYS A 116 -14.91 12.56 23.13
N PRO A 117 -16.04 12.62 22.38
CA PRO A 117 -17.01 11.53 22.34
C PRO A 117 -16.34 10.21 21.97
N PHE A 118 -16.79 9.13 22.61
CA PHE A 118 -16.25 7.79 22.34
C PHE A 118 -16.64 7.30 20.94
N ASP A 119 -15.66 6.88 20.15
CA ASP A 119 -15.86 6.25 18.83
C ASP A 119 -15.39 4.80 18.85
N PHE A 120 -16.33 3.88 18.59
CA PHE A 120 -16.08 2.43 18.53
C PHE A 120 -15.12 2.01 17.40
N ASN A 121 -14.95 2.87 16.39
CA ASN A 121 -14.04 2.57 15.29
C ASN A 121 -12.58 2.93 15.61
N GLU A 122 -12.36 3.81 16.60
CA GLU A 122 -11.04 4.32 16.95
C GLU A 122 -10.55 3.82 18.32
N ALA A 123 -11.43 3.37 19.20
CA ALA A 123 -11.07 3.00 20.56
C ALA A 123 -11.92 1.83 21.12
N GLU A 124 -11.33 1.08 22.03
CA GLU A 124 -11.99 0.04 22.80
C GLU A 124 -12.25 0.52 24.24
N ALA A 125 -13.49 0.43 24.71
CA ALA A 125 -13.85 0.80 26.07
C ALA A 125 -13.53 -0.33 27.04
N ILE A 126 -12.60 -0.09 27.97
CA ILE A 126 -12.20 -1.09 28.98
C ILE A 126 -13.13 -1.03 30.19
N MET A 127 -13.56 0.19 30.60
CA MET A 127 -14.45 0.39 31.74
C MET A 127 -15.30 1.66 31.57
N GLN A 128 -16.42 1.68 32.26
CA GLN A 128 -17.22 2.90 32.46
C GLN A 128 -16.93 3.47 33.83
N VAL A 129 -16.82 4.79 33.92
CA VAL A 129 -16.64 5.51 35.19
C VAL A 129 -17.79 6.46 35.39
N GLU A 130 -18.13 6.70 36.65
CA GLU A 130 -19.17 7.67 36.99
C GLU A 130 -18.80 9.07 36.54
N LYS A 131 -19.80 9.83 36.08
CA LYS A 131 -19.65 11.18 35.61
C LYS A 131 -19.27 12.09 36.79
N GLY A 132 -18.17 12.82 36.67
CA GLY A 132 -17.79 13.88 37.62
C GLY A 132 -18.49 15.20 37.34
N GLU A 133 -18.37 16.16 38.27
CA GLU A 133 -18.87 17.51 38.05
C GLU A 133 -18.11 18.16 36.89
N GLY A 134 -18.83 18.51 35.81
CA GLY A 134 -18.26 19.13 34.59
C GLY A 134 -17.89 18.17 33.47
N ASP A 135 -18.01 16.85 33.64
CA ASP A 135 -17.78 15.89 32.58
C ASP A 135 -18.97 15.86 31.59
N GLU A 136 -18.70 15.67 30.33
CA GLU A 136 -19.73 15.37 29.32
C GLU A 136 -20.03 13.86 29.29
N SER A 137 -21.28 13.49 28.95
CA SER A 137 -21.66 12.08 28.82
C SER A 137 -20.98 11.46 27.58
N ASP A 138 -20.66 10.18 27.66
CA ASP A 138 -20.09 9.37 26.58
C ASP A 138 -18.74 9.90 26.01
N CYS A 139 -18.01 10.65 26.85
CA CYS A 139 -16.67 11.12 26.52
C CYS A 139 -15.57 10.25 27.13
N VAL A 140 -14.46 10.13 26.45
CA VAL A 140 -13.27 9.41 26.93
C VAL A 140 -12.61 10.21 28.05
N LYS A 141 -12.56 9.65 29.24
CA LYS A 141 -11.95 10.28 30.41
C LYS A 141 -10.45 10.03 30.51
N GLN A 142 -10.03 8.82 30.19
CA GLN A 142 -8.64 8.40 30.28
C GLN A 142 -8.30 7.36 29.20
N VAL A 143 -7.09 7.45 28.67
CA VAL A 143 -6.51 6.45 27.78
C VAL A 143 -5.50 5.64 28.56
N PHE A 144 -5.64 4.33 28.52
CA PHE A 144 -4.72 3.39 29.18
C PHE A 144 -3.61 2.95 28.22
N GLU A 145 -3.94 2.77 26.96
CA GLU A 145 -3.03 2.37 25.90
C GLU A 145 -3.29 3.25 24.68
N LYS A 146 -2.23 3.79 24.07
CA LYS A 146 -2.33 4.69 22.93
C LYS A 146 -2.77 3.95 21.67
N GLY A 147 -3.73 4.51 20.95
CA GLY A 147 -4.13 4.06 19.64
C GLY A 147 -3.36 4.80 18.53
N TYR A 148 -3.19 4.14 17.41
CA TYR A 148 -2.55 4.71 16.23
C TYR A 148 -3.35 4.38 14.99
N ARG A 149 -3.39 5.31 14.03
CA ARG A 149 -4.09 5.11 12.77
C ARG A 149 -3.21 5.41 11.57
N THR A 150 -3.49 4.75 10.49
CA THR A 150 -3.10 5.13 9.13
C THR A 150 -4.32 5.69 8.41
N LYS A 151 -4.20 6.06 7.12
CA LYS A 151 -5.35 6.49 6.32
C LYS A 151 -6.45 5.43 6.21
N ASP A 152 -6.08 4.15 6.28
CA ASP A 152 -6.96 3.03 5.93
C ASP A 152 -7.18 2.04 7.10
N LYS A 153 -6.43 2.17 8.20
CA LYS A 153 -6.46 1.22 9.34
C LYS A 153 -6.24 1.93 10.68
N VAL A 154 -6.87 1.40 11.71
CA VAL A 154 -6.66 1.73 13.13
C VAL A 154 -6.00 0.54 13.81
#